data_ee4639f331a8ad430bb4f685e6a5cc8d
#
_entry.id   ee4639f331a8ad430bb4f685e6a5cc8d
#
_cell.length_a   1.000
_cell.length_b   1.000
_cell.length_c   1.000
_cell.angle_alpha   90.00
_cell.angle_beta   90.00
_cell.angle_gamma   90.00
#
_symmetry.space_group_name_H-M   'P 1'
#
loop_
_entity.id
_entity.type
_entity.pdbx_description
1 polymer ?
#
loop_
_entity_poly.entity_id
_entity_poly.type
_entity_poly.pdbx_seq_one_letter_code
_entity_poly.pdbx_strand_id
1 'polypeptide(L)'
;MPDVFQILADPTRRRIVDALRDGERSVNELVQVVDIGQPGVSRQLQILEDADFVIVRPEGRRRMYALRPDRFRELSEWVTGYRAIWESRLDRLAAELDRREKKRTSSKEKRP
;
A
#
# COMPACT_ATOMS: atom_id res chain seq x y z
N MET A 1 11.37 0.00 -18.64
CA MET A 1 10.66 0.60 -17.49
C MET A 1 10.79 -0.35 -16.31
N PRO A 2 11.18 0.11 -15.11
CA PRO A 2 11.25 -0.75 -13.95
C PRO A 2 9.86 -1.28 -13.59
N ASP A 3 9.80 -2.51 -13.08
CA ASP A 3 8.53 -3.08 -12.69
C ASP A 3 8.03 -2.49 -11.34
N VAL A 4 6.78 -2.77 -11.00
CA VAL A 4 6.15 -2.23 -9.80
C VAL A 4 6.90 -2.63 -8.53
N PHE A 5 7.45 -3.83 -8.49
CA PHE A 5 8.15 -4.34 -7.30
C PHE A 5 9.49 -3.64 -7.11
N GLN A 6 10.21 -3.37 -8.19
CA GLN A 6 11.48 -2.64 -8.14
C GLN A 6 11.27 -1.20 -7.63
N ILE A 7 10.20 -0.55 -8.08
CA ILE A 7 9.88 0.80 -7.63
C ILE A 7 9.55 0.79 -6.14
N LEU A 8 8.73 -0.13 -5.69
CA LEU A 8 8.27 -0.19 -4.29
C LEU A 8 9.29 -0.84 -3.35
N ALA A 9 10.39 -1.38 -3.86
CA ALA A 9 11.45 -1.97 -3.03
C ALA A 9 12.19 -0.91 -2.21
N ASP A 10 12.29 0.31 -2.70
CA ASP A 10 12.96 1.40 -1.99
C ASP A 10 12.04 1.96 -0.91
N PRO A 11 12.44 1.93 0.38
CA PRO A 11 11.59 2.43 1.46
C PRO A 11 11.24 3.91 1.33
N THR A 12 12.15 4.73 0.80
CA THR A 12 11.91 6.16 0.62
C THR A 12 10.85 6.41 -0.43
N ARG A 13 10.91 5.68 -1.55
CA ARG A 13 9.87 5.78 -2.59
C ARG A 13 8.53 5.33 -2.04
N ARG A 14 8.49 4.25 -1.24
CA ARG A 14 7.23 3.80 -0.62
C ARG A 14 6.62 4.86 0.27
N ARG A 15 7.42 5.62 1.01
CA ARG A 15 6.90 6.71 1.84
C ARG A 15 6.22 7.77 1.01
N ILE A 16 6.80 8.11 -0.14
CA ILE A 16 6.20 9.09 -1.06
C ILE A 16 4.90 8.54 -1.65
N VAL A 17 4.91 7.28 -2.08
CA VAL A 17 3.72 6.61 -2.61
C VAL A 17 2.62 6.60 -1.54
N ASP A 18 2.95 6.26 -0.30
CA ASP A 18 1.99 6.26 0.80
C ASP A 18 1.42 7.66 1.06
N ALA A 19 2.26 8.67 0.96
CA ALA A 19 1.82 10.06 1.16
C ALA A 19 0.86 10.52 0.06
N LEU A 20 0.93 9.93 -1.13
CA LEU A 20 0.05 10.23 -2.26
C LEU A 20 -1.23 9.37 -2.28
N ARG A 21 -1.34 8.42 -1.37
CA ARG A 21 -2.47 7.47 -1.35
C ARG A 21 -3.82 8.16 -1.19
N ASP A 22 -3.88 9.22 -0.41
CA ASP A 22 -5.13 9.90 -0.09
C ASP A 22 -5.46 11.05 -1.05
N GLY A 23 -4.60 11.33 -2.01
CA GLY A 23 -4.84 12.38 -2.99
C GLY A 23 -3.55 13.04 -3.47
N GLU A 24 -3.69 13.96 -4.40
CA GLU A 24 -2.53 14.66 -4.96
C GLU A 24 -1.88 15.60 -3.94
N ARG A 25 -0.56 15.76 -4.10
CA ARG A 25 0.23 16.65 -3.25
C ARG A 25 1.31 17.35 -4.08
N SER A 26 1.68 18.54 -3.65
CA SER A 26 2.82 19.27 -4.21
C SER A 26 4.13 18.76 -3.61
N VAL A 27 5.25 19.13 -4.22
CA VAL A 27 6.60 18.82 -3.69
C VAL A 27 6.73 19.32 -2.25
N ASN A 28 6.30 20.57 -2.00
CA ASN A 28 6.41 21.16 -0.66
C ASN A 28 5.59 20.39 0.37
N GLU A 29 4.41 19.95 0.02
CA GLU A 29 3.58 19.13 0.90
C GLU A 29 4.24 17.79 1.19
N LEU A 30 4.86 17.18 0.20
CA LEU A 30 5.59 15.91 0.38
C LEU A 30 6.81 16.09 1.26
N VAL A 31 7.53 17.20 1.12
CA VAL A 31 8.68 17.50 1.99
C VAL A 31 8.28 17.58 3.45
N GLN A 32 7.05 18.04 3.74
CA GLN A 32 6.54 18.12 5.11
C GLN A 32 6.31 16.75 5.75
N VAL A 33 5.95 15.75 4.96
CA VAL A 33 5.59 14.41 5.47
C VAL A 33 6.68 13.36 5.27
N VAL A 34 7.60 13.59 4.34
CA VAL A 34 8.71 12.67 4.05
C VAL A 34 10.03 13.37 4.41
N ASP A 35 10.71 12.88 5.41
CA ASP A 35 11.86 13.54 6.04
C ASP A 35 13.17 13.29 5.27
N ILE A 36 13.25 13.75 4.03
CA ILE A 36 14.45 13.61 3.20
C ILE A 36 14.86 14.93 2.51
N GLY A 37 14.13 16.02 2.78
CA GLY A 37 14.38 17.31 2.16
C GLY A 37 13.91 17.41 0.72
N GLN A 38 13.87 18.63 0.19
CA GLN A 38 13.33 18.92 -1.15
C GLN A 38 14.11 18.24 -2.27
N PRO A 39 15.45 18.27 -2.30
CA PRO A 39 16.19 17.61 -3.39
C PRO A 39 15.92 16.11 -3.45
N GLY A 40 15.81 15.47 -2.28
CA GLY A 40 15.52 14.05 -2.18
C GLY A 40 14.12 13.71 -2.70
N VAL A 41 13.12 14.49 -2.29
CA VAL A 41 11.75 14.33 -2.76
C VAL A 41 11.66 14.53 -4.27
N SER A 42 12.26 15.60 -4.79
CA SER A 42 12.25 15.89 -6.22
C SER A 42 12.89 14.77 -7.04
N ARG A 43 14.00 14.23 -6.55
CA ARG A 43 14.69 13.11 -7.21
C ARG A 43 13.82 11.86 -7.25
N GLN A 44 13.18 11.50 -6.14
CA GLN A 44 12.33 10.35 -6.06
C GLN A 44 11.07 10.51 -6.93
N LEU A 45 10.50 11.71 -6.97
CA LEU A 45 9.37 12.01 -7.83
C LEU A 45 9.72 11.87 -9.31
N GLN A 46 10.93 12.25 -9.69
CA GLN A 46 11.39 12.09 -11.07
C GLN A 46 11.49 10.60 -11.43
N ILE A 47 12.00 9.78 -10.53
CA ILE A 47 12.06 8.33 -10.73
C ILE A 47 10.66 7.74 -10.89
N LEU A 48 9.72 8.17 -10.04
CA LEU A 48 8.33 7.72 -10.09
C LEU A 48 7.62 8.17 -11.36
N GLU A 49 7.90 9.38 -11.81
CA GLU A 49 7.34 9.92 -13.07
C GLU A 49 7.87 9.14 -14.27
N ASP A 50 9.18 8.88 -14.32
CA ASP A 50 9.81 8.11 -15.39
C ASP A 50 9.30 6.68 -15.46
N ALA A 51 8.87 6.13 -14.32
CA ALA A 51 8.30 4.79 -14.22
C ALA A 51 6.77 4.76 -14.38
N ASP A 52 6.16 5.88 -14.73
CA ASP A 52 4.71 6.03 -14.89
C ASP A 52 3.91 5.68 -13.62
N PHE A 53 4.48 5.92 -12.45
CA PHE A 53 3.79 5.72 -11.17
C PHE A 53 2.95 6.92 -10.76
N VAL A 54 3.33 8.10 -11.23
CA VAL A 54 2.65 9.35 -10.88
C VAL A 54 2.28 10.14 -12.12
N ILE A 55 1.21 10.91 -11.97
CA ILE A 55 0.75 11.90 -12.95
C ILE A 55 1.09 13.26 -12.36
N VAL A 56 1.61 14.16 -13.21
CA VAL A 56 1.97 15.51 -12.81
C VAL A 56 0.99 16.49 -13.44
N ARG A 57 0.41 17.35 -12.61
CA ARG A 57 -0.52 18.38 -13.04
C ARG A 57 0.00 19.75 -12.60
N PRO A 58 0.17 20.71 -13.51
CA PRO A 58 0.53 22.06 -13.09
C PRO A 58 -0.66 22.75 -12.41
N GLU A 59 -0.37 23.51 -11.37
CA GLU A 59 -1.35 24.34 -10.67
C GLU A 59 -0.69 25.65 -10.24
N GLY A 60 -0.86 26.68 -11.05
CA GLY A 60 -0.14 27.94 -10.87
C GLY A 60 1.36 27.70 -10.99
N ARG A 61 2.11 28.05 -9.95
CA ARG A 61 3.57 27.84 -9.91
C ARG A 61 3.95 26.48 -9.34
N ARG A 62 2.97 25.72 -8.86
CA ARG A 62 3.19 24.42 -8.26
C ARG A 62 2.96 23.30 -9.27
N ARG A 63 3.53 22.16 -8.96
CA ARG A 63 3.26 20.92 -9.68
C ARG A 63 2.63 19.96 -8.68
N MET A 64 1.46 19.44 -9.02
CA MET A 64 0.74 18.48 -8.18
C MET A 64 0.98 17.08 -8.69
N TYR A 65 1.31 16.18 -7.80
CA TYR A 65 1.62 14.78 -8.10
C TYR A 65 0.51 13.90 -7.56
N ALA A 66 0.04 12.96 -8.39
CA ALA A 66 -0.97 11.98 -8.02
C ALA A 66 -0.54 10.61 -8.49
N LEU A 67 -0.98 9.56 -7.80
CA LEU A 67 -0.68 8.19 -8.21
C LEU A 67 -1.44 7.82 -9.47
N ARG A 68 -0.81 7.02 -10.34
CA ARG A 68 -1.47 6.40 -11.49
C ARG A 68 -2.05 5.06 -11.07
N PRO A 69 -3.37 4.89 -11.13
CA PRO A 69 -4.00 3.64 -10.70
C PRO A 69 -3.55 2.41 -11.49
N ASP A 70 -3.19 2.58 -12.76
CA ASP A 70 -2.80 1.50 -13.67
C ASP A 70 -1.65 0.66 -13.12
N ARG A 71 -0.66 1.32 -12.51
CA ARG A 71 0.52 0.62 -11.99
C ARG A 71 0.16 -0.25 -10.79
N PHE A 72 -0.84 0.14 -10.04
CA PHE A 72 -1.32 -0.62 -8.89
C PHE A 72 -2.20 -1.80 -9.27
N ARG A 73 -2.78 -1.78 -10.45
CA ARG A 73 -3.54 -2.92 -10.98
C ARG A 73 -2.63 -4.15 -11.11
N GLU A 74 -1.43 -3.97 -11.66
CA GLU A 74 -0.44 -5.03 -11.79
C GLU A 74 -0.11 -5.66 -10.44
N LEU A 75 0.13 -4.82 -9.43
CA LEU A 75 0.38 -5.27 -8.06
C LEU A 75 -0.84 -5.99 -7.49
N SER A 76 -2.03 -5.43 -7.68
CA SER A 76 -3.29 -5.98 -7.19
C SER A 76 -3.56 -7.37 -7.78
N GLU A 77 -3.33 -7.54 -9.07
CA GLU A 77 -3.50 -8.83 -9.74
C GLU A 77 -2.57 -9.88 -9.17
N TRP A 78 -1.31 -9.51 -8.94
CA TRP A 78 -0.34 -10.42 -8.34
C TRP A 78 -0.73 -10.81 -6.92
N VAL A 79 -1.09 -9.84 -6.09
CA VAL A 79 -1.48 -10.07 -4.69
C VAL A 79 -2.75 -10.91 -4.60
N THR A 80 -3.70 -10.71 -5.52
CA THR A 80 -4.97 -11.45 -5.53
C THR A 80 -4.76 -12.95 -5.63
N GLY A 81 -3.79 -13.41 -6.42
CA GLY A 81 -3.47 -14.83 -6.51
C GLY A 81 -3.03 -15.44 -5.19
N TYR A 82 -2.26 -14.70 -4.41
CA TYR A 82 -1.80 -15.13 -3.09
C TYR A 82 -2.84 -14.91 -2.01
N ARG A 83 -3.66 -13.90 -2.19
CA ARG A 83 -4.71 -13.54 -1.24
C ARG A 83 -5.72 -14.67 -1.05
N ALA A 84 -6.08 -15.36 -2.13
CA ALA A 84 -6.99 -16.50 -2.05
C ALA A 84 -6.45 -17.61 -1.15
N ILE A 85 -5.15 -17.91 -1.25
CA ILE A 85 -4.48 -18.90 -0.41
C ILE A 85 -4.48 -18.43 1.05
N TRP A 86 -4.21 -17.17 1.25
CA TRP A 86 -4.09 -16.53 2.54
C TRP A 86 -5.42 -16.52 3.29
N GLU A 87 -6.48 -16.08 2.63
CA GLU A 87 -7.84 -16.05 3.19
C GLU A 87 -8.34 -17.45 3.53
N SER A 88 -8.06 -18.43 2.70
CA SER A 88 -8.41 -19.82 2.98
C SER A 88 -7.78 -20.32 4.27
N ARG A 89 -6.53 -20.00 4.52
CA ARG A 89 -5.85 -20.38 5.77
C ARG A 89 -6.42 -19.66 6.98
N LEU A 90 -6.74 -18.39 6.84
CA LEU A 90 -7.37 -17.63 7.92
C LEU A 90 -8.76 -18.15 8.24
N ASP A 91 -9.53 -18.52 7.23
CA ASP A 91 -10.86 -19.10 7.40
C ASP A 91 -10.77 -20.43 8.15
N ARG A 92 -9.80 -21.28 7.83
CA ARG A 92 -9.55 -22.53 8.53
C ARG A 92 -9.18 -22.29 9.99
N LEU A 93 -8.33 -21.33 10.25
CA LEU A 93 -7.91 -20.98 11.59
C LEU A 93 -9.10 -20.44 12.40
N ALA A 94 -9.89 -19.55 11.82
CA ALA A 94 -11.09 -19.01 12.44
C ALA A 94 -12.07 -20.11 12.78
N ALA A 95 -12.29 -21.06 11.88
CA ALA A 95 -13.18 -22.21 12.09
C ALA A 95 -12.66 -23.10 13.22
N GLU A 96 -11.35 -23.32 13.28
CA GLU A 96 -10.74 -24.13 14.35
C GLU A 96 -10.88 -23.47 15.71
N LEU A 97 -10.63 -22.16 15.79
CA LEU A 97 -10.79 -21.41 17.03
C LEU A 97 -12.24 -21.40 17.50
N ASP A 98 -13.18 -21.26 16.56
CA ASP A 98 -14.62 -21.28 16.86
C ASP A 98 -15.04 -22.64 17.43
N ARG A 99 -14.55 -23.73 16.85
CA ARG A 99 -14.83 -25.10 17.37
C ARG A 99 -14.27 -25.28 18.76
N ARG A 100 -13.09 -24.80 19.05
CA ARG A 100 -12.48 -24.88 20.38
C ARG A 100 -13.27 -24.08 21.40
N GLU A 101 -13.75 -22.90 21.01
CA GLU A 101 -14.55 -22.06 21.87
C GLU A 101 -15.89 -22.70 22.18
N LYS A 102 -16.59 -23.25 21.19
CA LYS A 102 -17.86 -23.99 21.38
C LYS A 102 -17.66 -25.18 22.28
N LYS A 103 -16.59 -25.94 22.08
CA LYS A 103 -16.27 -27.10 22.92
C LYS A 103 -16.05 -26.70 24.38
N ARG A 104 -15.33 -25.57 24.59
CA ARG A 104 -15.09 -25.04 25.92
C ARG A 104 -16.36 -24.55 26.59
N THR A 105 -17.22 -23.86 25.88
CA THR A 105 -18.52 -23.37 26.37
C THR A 105 -19.44 -24.55 26.71
N SER A 106 -19.51 -25.54 25.83
CA SER A 106 -20.31 -26.78 26.08
C SER A 106 -19.83 -27.51 27.34
N SER A 107 -18.52 -27.58 27.55
CA SER A 107 -17.94 -28.20 28.75
C SER A 107 -18.30 -27.43 30.02
N LYS A 108 -18.34 -26.09 29.95
CA LYS A 108 -18.78 -25.28 31.11
C LYS A 108 -20.25 -25.40 31.40
N GLU A 109 -21.09 -25.53 30.42
CA GLU A 109 -22.55 -25.70 30.57
C GLU A 109 -22.91 -27.04 31.22
N LYS A 110 -22.08 -28.07 31.07
CA LYS A 110 -22.30 -29.39 31.65
C LYS A 110 -21.92 -29.50 33.11
N ARG A 111 -21.34 -28.49 33.72
CA ARG A 111 -21.05 -28.47 35.14
C ARG A 111 -22.29 -28.09 35.93
N PRO A 112 -22.70 -28.90 36.91
CA PRO A 112 -23.82 -28.55 37.76
C PRO A 112 -23.54 -27.33 38.64
#